data_b5119e078a15501761ef0966e0cc34b6
#
_entry.id   b5119e078a15501761ef0966e0cc34b6
#
_cell.length_a   1.000
_cell.length_b   1.000
_cell.length_c   1.000
_cell.angle_alpha   90.00
_cell.angle_beta   90.00
_cell.angle_gamma   90.00
#
_symmetry.space_group_name_H-M   'P 1'
#
loop_
_entity.id
_entity.type
_entity.pdbx_description
1 polymer ?
#
loop_
_entity_poly.entity_id
_entity_poly.type
_entity_poly.pdbx_seq_one_letter_code
_entity_poly.pdbx_strand_id
1 'polypeptide(L)'
;MSAPDIILKLSNIESYYGPIMAIRGISLEVPRGQIVTLLGANGAGKTTVLKTISGILDPQKGTIEFLGRPIQRMEADKIVRLGLSHVPEGREVFPFLSVRENLMMGAYPRRDREAVTDDLERVYGYFPRLRERLNQPAGQLSGGEQQMLA
;
A
#
# COMPACT_ATOMS: atom_id res chain seq x y z
N MET A 1 28.39 -9.13 -12.68
CA MET A 1 27.03 -9.16 -12.08
C MET A 1 26.44 -7.78 -12.31
N SER A 2 25.29 -7.70 -13.01
CA SER A 2 24.58 -6.41 -13.17
C SER A 2 24.10 -5.93 -11.81
N ALA A 3 24.07 -4.60 -11.60
CA ALA A 3 23.49 -4.01 -10.40
C ALA A 3 22.01 -4.44 -10.27
N PRO A 4 21.50 -4.65 -9.04
CA PRO A 4 20.12 -5.02 -8.84
C PRO A 4 19.19 -3.93 -9.38
N ASP A 5 18.10 -4.34 -10.04
CA ASP A 5 17.05 -3.43 -10.49
C ASP A 5 16.21 -2.99 -9.28
N ILE A 6 16.50 -1.78 -8.76
CA ILE A 6 15.85 -1.22 -7.57
C ILE A 6 14.55 -0.54 -7.99
N ILE A 7 13.41 -1.03 -7.49
CA ILE A 7 12.09 -0.47 -7.81
C ILE A 7 11.64 0.61 -6.82
N LEU A 8 12.10 0.55 -5.56
CA LEU A 8 11.84 1.57 -4.54
C LEU A 8 13.13 1.88 -3.80
N LYS A 9 13.45 3.17 -3.68
CA LYS A 9 14.63 3.64 -2.96
C LYS A 9 14.27 4.79 -2.06
N LEU A 10 14.63 4.67 -0.79
CA LEU A 10 14.58 5.73 0.21
C LEU A 10 16.02 6.15 0.53
N SER A 11 16.28 7.44 0.58
CA SER A 11 17.58 7.99 0.92
C SER A 11 17.45 9.06 2.00
N ASN A 12 17.95 8.74 3.20
CA ASN A 12 18.06 9.64 4.35
C ASN A 12 16.74 10.33 4.72
N ILE A 13 15.63 9.56 4.78
CA ILE A 13 14.29 10.08 5.06
C ILE A 13 14.17 10.48 6.53
N GLU A 14 13.71 11.73 6.75
CA GLU A 14 13.25 12.21 8.04
C GLU A 14 11.79 12.65 7.94
N SER A 15 10.93 12.14 8.83
CA SER A 15 9.52 12.50 8.87
C SER A 15 9.06 12.82 10.30
N TYR A 16 8.09 13.71 10.42
CA TYR A 16 7.64 14.29 11.68
C TYR A 16 6.11 14.26 11.78
N TYR A 17 5.61 14.12 12.99
CA TYR A 17 4.22 14.43 13.35
C TYR A 17 4.23 15.73 14.17
N GLY A 18 3.89 16.86 13.54
CA GLY A 18 4.06 18.17 14.14
C GLY A 18 5.52 18.38 14.54
N PRO A 19 5.84 18.72 15.80
CA PRO A 19 7.21 18.93 16.26
C PRO A 19 7.97 17.63 16.57
N ILE A 20 7.29 16.46 16.54
CA ILE A 20 7.87 15.20 16.97
C ILE A 20 8.47 14.47 15.78
N MET A 21 9.79 14.24 15.82
CA MET A 21 10.50 13.42 14.84
C MET A 21 10.10 11.95 15.03
N ALA A 22 9.47 11.36 14.01
CA ALA A 22 9.02 9.98 14.03
C ALA A 22 10.01 9.00 13.40
N ILE A 23 10.73 9.42 12.35
CA ILE A 23 11.83 8.66 11.75
C ILE A 23 13.00 9.60 11.44
N ARG A 24 14.22 9.06 11.61
CA ARG A 24 15.47 9.81 11.45
C ARG A 24 16.41 9.09 10.50
N GLY A 25 16.65 9.68 9.32
CA GLY A 25 17.71 9.24 8.41
C GLY A 25 17.56 7.83 7.86
N ILE A 26 16.31 7.36 7.62
CA ILE A 26 16.05 6.02 7.09
C ILE A 26 16.46 5.95 5.62
N SER A 27 17.25 4.92 5.30
CA SER A 27 17.57 4.56 3.92
C SER A 27 17.31 3.07 3.73
N LEU A 28 16.64 2.71 2.62
CA LEU A 28 16.38 1.33 2.23
C LEU A 28 16.18 1.23 0.71
N GLU A 29 16.39 0.05 0.20
CA GLU A 29 16.16 -0.29 -1.21
C GLU A 29 15.31 -1.55 -1.32
N VAL A 30 14.39 -1.57 -2.28
CA VAL A 30 13.57 -2.74 -2.61
C VAL A 30 13.92 -3.16 -4.03
N PRO A 31 14.64 -4.27 -4.21
CA PRO A 31 14.90 -4.83 -5.53
C PRO A 31 13.62 -5.41 -6.15
N ARG A 32 13.54 -5.39 -7.48
CA ARG A 32 12.42 -6.00 -8.22
C ARG A 32 12.27 -7.48 -7.88
N GLY A 33 11.02 -7.90 -7.62
CA GLY A 33 10.70 -9.31 -7.35
C GLY A 33 11.15 -9.80 -5.96
N GLN A 34 11.59 -8.91 -5.08
CA GLN A 34 12.00 -9.28 -3.71
C GLN A 34 11.02 -8.73 -2.67
N ILE A 35 10.98 -9.43 -1.53
CA ILE A 35 10.25 -8.98 -0.34
C ILE A 35 11.26 -8.37 0.63
N VAL A 36 11.01 -7.14 1.05
CA VAL A 36 11.80 -6.44 2.08
C VAL A 36 10.96 -6.31 3.34
N THR A 37 11.48 -6.71 4.48
CA THR A 37 10.80 -6.65 5.76
C THR A 37 11.42 -5.59 6.67
N LEU A 38 10.59 -4.70 7.22
CA LEU A 38 10.98 -3.75 8.27
C LEU A 38 10.73 -4.37 9.64
N LEU A 39 11.79 -4.59 10.40
CA LEU A 39 11.73 -5.13 11.76
C LEU A 39 12.00 -4.03 12.78
N GLY A 40 11.34 -4.12 13.93
CA GLY A 40 11.55 -3.18 15.04
C GLY A 40 10.41 -3.27 16.08
N ALA A 41 10.65 -2.76 17.26
CA ALA A 41 9.67 -2.68 18.35
C ALA A 41 8.44 -1.83 17.95
N ASN A 42 7.38 -1.91 18.74
CA ASN A 42 6.25 -0.99 18.58
C ASN A 42 6.73 0.45 18.86
N GLY A 43 6.29 1.38 18.00
CA GLY A 43 6.76 2.77 18.07
C GLY A 43 8.10 3.04 17.35
N ALA A 44 8.78 2.04 16.78
CA ALA A 44 10.05 2.24 16.04
C ALA A 44 9.91 2.98 14.71
N GLY A 45 8.72 3.45 14.32
CA GLY A 45 8.50 4.21 13.10
C GLY A 45 8.17 3.38 11.85
N LYS A 46 7.98 2.05 11.95
CA LYS A 46 7.67 1.18 10.80
C LYS A 46 6.48 1.67 9.98
N THR A 47 5.34 1.91 10.65
CA THR A 47 4.13 2.45 10.02
C THR A 47 4.36 3.84 9.44
N THR A 48 5.21 4.65 10.10
CA THR A 48 5.56 5.99 9.60
C THR A 48 6.35 5.90 8.30
N VAL A 49 7.28 4.94 8.17
CA VAL A 49 8.01 4.70 6.91
C VAL A 49 7.03 4.36 5.78
N LEU A 50 6.08 3.43 6.02
CA LEU A 50 5.07 3.06 5.02
C LEU A 50 4.17 4.24 4.64
N LYS A 51 3.71 5.04 5.62
CA LYS A 51 2.93 6.26 5.38
C LYS A 51 3.71 7.30 4.58
N THR A 52 5.02 7.40 4.81
CA THR A 52 5.87 8.33 4.07
C THR A 52 6.06 7.87 2.62
N ILE A 53 6.23 6.57 2.38
CA ILE A 53 6.33 5.99 1.03
C ILE A 53 5.03 6.20 0.25
N SER A 54 3.88 6.03 0.90
CA SER A 54 2.56 6.12 0.25
C SER A 54 2.02 7.55 0.11
N GLY A 55 2.78 8.58 0.51
CA GLY A 55 2.35 9.99 0.38
C GLY A 55 1.28 10.43 1.39
N ILE A 56 1.03 9.64 2.45
CA ILE A 56 0.14 10.02 3.56
C ILE A 56 0.86 10.99 4.51
N LEU A 57 2.19 10.91 4.56
CA LEU A 57 3.04 11.78 5.35
C LEU A 57 4.21 12.26 4.49
N ASP A 58 4.38 13.58 4.39
CA ASP A 58 5.51 14.15 3.65
C ASP A 58 6.81 14.06 4.42
N PRO A 59 7.93 13.60 3.81
CA PRO A 59 9.23 13.69 4.44
C PRO A 59 9.71 15.12 4.50
N GLN A 60 10.31 15.51 5.62
CA GLN A 60 10.96 16.82 5.78
C GLN A 60 12.32 16.85 5.09
N LYS A 61 13.02 15.70 5.09
CA LYS A 61 14.31 15.53 4.41
C LYS A 61 14.38 14.18 3.70
N GLY A 62 15.32 14.08 2.79
CA GLY A 62 15.61 12.91 2.01
C GLY A 62 14.80 12.80 0.72
N THR A 63 14.99 11.72 -0.01
CA THR A 63 14.33 11.45 -1.30
C THR A 63 13.73 10.06 -1.32
N ILE A 64 12.60 9.94 -2.02
CA ILE A 64 11.94 8.66 -2.29
C ILE A 64 11.79 8.52 -3.79
N GLU A 65 12.31 7.44 -4.34
CA GLU A 65 12.21 7.13 -5.76
C GLU A 65 11.45 5.81 -5.96
N PHE A 66 10.46 5.82 -6.84
CA PHE A 66 9.74 4.63 -7.27
C PHE A 66 9.85 4.47 -8.78
N LEU A 67 10.37 3.33 -9.24
CA LEU A 67 10.67 3.06 -10.64
C LEU A 67 11.52 4.18 -11.30
N GLY A 68 12.51 4.68 -10.56
CA GLY A 68 13.40 5.77 -10.99
C GLY A 68 12.75 7.16 -11.03
N ARG A 69 11.53 7.33 -10.52
CA ARG A 69 10.82 8.62 -10.44
C ARG A 69 10.76 9.10 -9.01
N PRO A 70 11.07 10.38 -8.73
CA PRO A 70 10.89 10.95 -7.41
C PRO A 70 9.39 11.04 -7.07
N ILE A 71 9.02 10.52 -5.90
CA ILE A 71 7.64 10.49 -5.41
C ILE A 71 7.45 11.23 -4.07
N GLN A 72 8.53 11.70 -3.43
CA GLN A 72 8.41 12.49 -2.21
C GLN A 72 7.53 13.73 -2.45
N ARG A 73 6.62 14.03 -1.52
CA ARG A 73 5.62 15.11 -1.63
C ARG A 73 4.63 14.96 -2.79
N MET A 74 4.52 13.75 -3.35
CA MET A 74 3.48 13.43 -4.32
C MET A 74 2.23 12.99 -3.56
N GLU A 75 1.07 13.45 -3.99
CA GLU A 75 -0.23 13.05 -3.42
C GLU A 75 -0.45 11.54 -3.53
N ALA A 76 -1.04 10.93 -2.50
CA ALA A 76 -1.21 9.49 -2.40
C ALA A 76 -1.95 8.86 -3.59
N ASP A 77 -2.98 9.54 -4.13
CA ASP A 77 -3.72 9.07 -5.31
C ASP A 77 -2.83 8.98 -6.57
N LYS A 78 -1.89 9.89 -6.72
CA LYS A 78 -0.92 9.87 -7.82
C LYS A 78 0.09 8.74 -7.66
N ILE A 79 0.53 8.46 -6.41
CA ILE A 79 1.43 7.34 -6.10
C ILE A 79 0.75 6.00 -6.41
N VAL A 80 -0.53 5.83 -6.01
CA VAL A 80 -1.31 4.63 -6.34
C VAL A 80 -1.43 4.43 -7.85
N ARG A 81 -1.62 5.50 -8.64
CA ARG A 81 -1.66 5.42 -10.11
C ARG A 81 -0.34 5.00 -10.75
N LEU A 82 0.78 5.16 -10.06
CA LEU A 82 2.09 4.62 -10.50
C LEU A 82 2.23 3.12 -10.21
N GLY A 83 1.30 2.52 -9.44
CA GLY A 83 1.29 1.10 -9.10
C GLY A 83 1.86 0.78 -7.71
N LEU A 84 2.01 1.76 -6.82
CA LEU A 84 2.42 1.54 -5.45
C LEU A 84 1.20 1.66 -4.52
N SER A 85 0.73 0.53 -3.98
CA SER A 85 -0.40 0.48 -3.06
C SER A 85 0.06 0.29 -1.62
N HIS A 86 -0.71 0.81 -0.68
CA HIS A 86 -0.49 0.65 0.76
C HIS A 86 -1.70 -0.05 1.38
N VAL A 87 -1.46 -1.18 2.05
CA VAL A 87 -2.46 -1.85 2.89
C VAL A 87 -2.23 -1.40 4.33
N PRO A 88 -3.14 -0.58 4.91
CA PRO A 88 -2.95 -0.01 6.24
C PRO A 88 -3.23 -1.02 7.35
N GLU A 89 -2.77 -0.71 8.55
CA GLU A 89 -3.25 -1.37 9.77
C GLU A 89 -4.72 -1.02 10.00
N GLY A 90 -5.50 -1.95 10.56
CA GLY A 90 -6.92 -1.72 10.83
C GLY A 90 -7.88 -2.12 9.73
N ARG A 91 -7.37 -2.68 8.62
CA ARG A 91 -8.15 -3.25 7.50
C ARG A 91 -8.83 -2.21 6.61
N GLU A 92 -9.32 -1.11 7.13
CA GLU A 92 -9.93 0.07 6.46
C GLU A 92 -10.88 -0.27 5.30
N VAL A 93 -11.64 -1.37 5.43
CA VAL A 93 -12.71 -1.70 4.49
C VAL A 93 -13.91 -0.76 4.68
N PHE A 94 -14.72 -0.57 3.64
CA PHE A 94 -16.00 0.13 3.72
C PHE A 94 -17.06 -0.83 4.27
N PRO A 95 -17.43 -0.75 5.57
CA PRO A 95 -18.19 -1.81 6.23
C PRO A 95 -19.63 -1.96 5.72
N PHE A 96 -20.22 -0.90 5.17
CA PHE A 96 -21.57 -0.90 4.64
C PHE A 96 -21.65 -1.29 3.16
N LEU A 97 -20.53 -1.30 2.47
CA LEU A 97 -20.43 -1.80 1.09
C LEU A 97 -20.25 -3.32 1.10
N SER A 98 -20.77 -3.98 0.08
CA SER A 98 -20.54 -5.40 -0.16
C SER A 98 -19.06 -5.69 -0.45
N VAL A 99 -18.67 -6.96 -0.36
CA VAL A 99 -17.33 -7.42 -0.75
C VAL A 99 -16.99 -6.97 -2.18
N ARG A 100 -17.94 -7.19 -3.12
CA ARG A 100 -17.77 -6.79 -4.52
C ARG A 100 -17.54 -5.29 -4.66
N GLU A 101 -18.34 -4.47 -3.98
CA GLU A 101 -18.19 -3.01 -4.05
C GLU A 101 -16.86 -2.54 -3.46
N ASN A 102 -16.40 -3.13 -2.35
CA ASN A 102 -15.07 -2.85 -1.81
C ASN A 102 -13.97 -3.14 -2.83
N LEU A 103 -13.98 -4.31 -3.46
CA LEU A 103 -13.00 -4.67 -4.51
C LEU A 103 -13.06 -3.69 -5.69
N MET A 104 -14.26 -3.28 -6.11
CA MET A 104 -14.43 -2.28 -7.17
C MET A 104 -13.92 -0.89 -6.77
N MET A 105 -13.99 -0.52 -5.48
CA MET A 105 -13.38 0.71 -4.98
C MET A 105 -11.86 0.69 -5.15
N GLY A 106 -11.20 -0.46 -4.92
CA GLY A 106 -9.77 -0.63 -5.20
C GLY A 106 -9.40 -0.45 -6.68
N ALA A 107 -10.31 -0.77 -7.59
CA ALA A 107 -10.14 -0.58 -9.03
C ALA A 107 -10.52 0.85 -9.52
N TYR A 108 -10.97 1.75 -8.63
CA TYR A 108 -11.45 3.09 -9.00
C TYR A 108 -10.48 3.92 -9.85
N PRO A 109 -9.15 3.89 -9.64
CA PRO A 109 -8.20 4.64 -10.47
C PRO A 109 -8.03 4.07 -11.90
N ARG A 110 -8.54 2.88 -12.19
CA ARG A 110 -8.34 2.16 -13.44
C ARG A 110 -9.40 2.50 -14.48
N ARG A 111 -9.01 2.47 -15.76
CA ARG A 111 -9.90 2.74 -16.89
C ARG A 111 -10.13 1.50 -17.77
N ASP A 112 -9.32 0.47 -17.61
CA ASP A 112 -9.27 -0.78 -18.37
C ASP A 112 -10.23 -1.82 -17.77
N ARG A 113 -11.52 -1.67 -17.99
CA ARG A 113 -12.59 -2.47 -17.36
C ARG A 113 -12.48 -3.98 -17.60
N GLU A 114 -12.04 -4.39 -18.79
CA GLU A 114 -11.84 -5.80 -19.11
C GLU A 114 -10.75 -6.41 -18.21
N ALA A 115 -9.59 -5.77 -18.13
CA ALA A 115 -8.50 -6.21 -17.26
C ALA A 115 -8.87 -6.18 -15.76
N VAL A 116 -9.75 -5.27 -15.34
CA VAL A 116 -10.30 -5.29 -13.96
C VAL A 116 -11.09 -6.57 -13.70
N THR A 117 -11.86 -7.04 -14.68
CA THR A 117 -12.61 -8.31 -14.53
C THR A 117 -11.67 -9.50 -14.39
N ASP A 118 -10.63 -9.57 -15.19
CA ASP A 118 -9.62 -10.63 -15.12
C ASP A 118 -8.87 -10.60 -13.77
N ASP A 119 -8.54 -9.41 -13.29
CA ASP A 119 -7.89 -9.25 -11.99
C ASP A 119 -8.82 -9.63 -10.82
N LEU A 120 -10.13 -9.37 -10.92
CA LEU A 120 -11.09 -9.86 -9.92
C LEU A 120 -11.13 -11.39 -9.88
N GLU A 121 -11.12 -12.06 -11.03
CA GLU A 121 -11.05 -13.52 -11.07
C GLU A 121 -9.75 -14.05 -10.44
N ARG A 122 -8.62 -13.37 -10.63
CA ARG A 122 -7.36 -13.71 -9.96
C ARG A 122 -7.44 -13.52 -8.44
N VAL A 123 -8.05 -12.41 -7.98
CA VAL A 123 -8.28 -12.17 -6.54
C VAL A 123 -9.15 -13.28 -5.94
N TYR A 124 -10.21 -13.69 -6.64
CA TYR A 124 -11.05 -14.80 -6.19
C TYR A 124 -10.31 -16.14 -6.20
N GLY A 125 -9.32 -16.31 -7.08
CA GLY A 125 -8.43 -17.48 -7.06
C GLY A 125 -7.52 -17.48 -5.82
N TYR A 126 -7.02 -16.34 -5.39
CA TYR A 126 -6.21 -16.21 -4.16
C TYR A 126 -7.07 -16.28 -2.89
N PHE A 127 -8.28 -15.73 -2.92
CA PHE A 127 -9.18 -15.60 -1.77
C PHE A 127 -10.59 -16.12 -2.09
N PRO A 128 -10.79 -17.46 -2.22
CA PRO A 128 -12.09 -18.04 -2.60
C PRO A 128 -13.25 -17.63 -1.68
N ARG A 129 -12.95 -17.37 -0.40
CA ARG A 129 -13.95 -16.91 0.58
C ARG A 129 -14.58 -15.57 0.21
N LEU A 130 -13.86 -14.67 -0.45
CA LEU A 130 -14.42 -13.41 -0.91
C LEU A 130 -15.42 -13.65 -2.04
N ARG A 131 -15.17 -14.64 -2.93
CA ARG A 131 -16.11 -15.02 -3.98
C ARG A 131 -17.43 -15.57 -3.43
N GLU A 132 -17.37 -16.40 -2.39
CA GLU A 132 -18.54 -16.97 -1.73
C GLU A 132 -19.44 -15.89 -1.09
N ARG A 133 -18.89 -14.73 -0.77
CA ARG A 133 -19.52 -13.67 0.02
C ARG A 133 -19.66 -12.33 -0.71
N LEU A 134 -19.66 -12.36 -2.04
CA LEU A 134 -19.62 -11.14 -2.89
C LEU A 134 -20.65 -10.08 -2.52
N ASN A 135 -21.87 -10.50 -2.17
CA ASN A 135 -22.98 -9.60 -1.86
C ASN A 135 -23.13 -9.32 -0.35
N GLN A 136 -22.26 -9.90 0.48
CA GLN A 136 -22.30 -9.68 1.93
C GLN A 136 -21.66 -8.34 2.26
N PRO A 137 -22.23 -7.52 3.16
CA PRO A 137 -21.60 -6.32 3.68
C PRO A 137 -20.24 -6.64 4.34
N ALA A 138 -19.20 -5.88 4.01
CA ALA A 138 -17.85 -6.15 4.48
C ALA A 138 -17.71 -6.08 6.01
N GLY A 139 -18.53 -5.28 6.67
CA GLY A 139 -18.56 -5.20 8.14
C GLY A 139 -19.02 -6.50 8.83
N GLN A 140 -19.67 -7.42 8.11
CA GLN A 140 -20.11 -8.72 8.63
C GLN A 140 -19.09 -9.85 8.42
N LEU A 141 -18.00 -9.57 7.74
CA LEU A 141 -16.91 -10.51 7.54
C LEU A 141 -16.12 -10.72 8.82
N SER A 142 -15.53 -11.91 8.98
CA SER A 142 -14.54 -12.15 10.03
C SER A 142 -13.32 -11.24 9.85
N GLY A 143 -12.56 -11.04 10.93
CA GLY A 143 -11.37 -10.20 10.88
C GLY A 143 -10.33 -10.65 9.85
N GLY A 144 -10.18 -11.95 9.64
CA GLY A 144 -9.30 -12.50 8.60
C GLY A 144 -9.83 -12.25 7.19
N GLU A 145 -11.14 -12.39 6.97
CA GLU A 145 -11.76 -12.10 5.67
C GLU A 145 -11.71 -10.60 5.32
N GLN A 146 -11.88 -9.71 6.31
CA GLN A 146 -11.68 -8.28 6.11
C GLN A 146 -10.24 -7.94 5.73
N GLN A 147 -9.26 -8.66 6.30
CA GLN A 147 -7.85 -8.48 5.93
C GLN A 147 -7.53 -8.99 4.53
N MET A 148 -8.23 -10.02 4.05
CA MET A 148 -8.14 -10.48 2.65
C MET A 148 -8.77 -9.48 1.68
N LEU A 149 -9.77 -8.71 2.14
CA LEU A 149 -10.49 -7.75 1.34
C LEU A 149 -9.76 -6.40 1.24
N ALA A 150 -9.00 -6.01 2.29
CA ALA A 150 -8.22 -4.77 2.35
C ALA A 150 -6.98 -4.84 1.46
#